data_e2b60f65c558dd1400adfa55dd6c1c24
#
_entry.id   e2b60f65c558dd1400adfa55dd6c1c24
#
_cell.length_a   1.000
_cell.length_b   1.000
_cell.length_c   1.000
_cell.angle_alpha   90.00
_cell.angle_beta   90.00
_cell.angle_gamma   90.00
#
_symmetry.space_group_name_H-M   'P 1'
#
loop_
_entity.id
_entity.type
_entity.pdbx_description
1 polymer ?
#
loop_
_entity_poly.entity_id
_entity_poly.type
_entity_poly.pdbx_seq_one_letter_code
_entity_poly.pdbx_strand_id
1 'polypeptide(L)'
;MENVVRKVNKERNTNIEALKLLAILLIIIFHIVQTLTDNPNVTKTFWVWNATEDVTTIILSIIRGFGALGNSIFFMCSAYFLLNSKRSNKKKIIYMIIEIFSISILILLISQIPLWKINISKEIRFQSFFPTTYSTNWYLTCYILFYLICPILNYLIKNINQKQLLVWVSFMSFLFIGINFINNGAYFSNNLILWITIYLIMAYIKLYCDKFSKNNKAIYIILFSSMVLHLILMIATNELGLHHKYFYDKVMKWNTNNNPFFIAIAMSLVFIALNKKPYVNKFLNKIASYSLLIYIIHENIILRTYVRPQLINFIYAKWGYNKLFLEIFILAIFIYACSIILSIIYTFLFKRLLGYLTEKIYNLLCKFENKYVNLVMRIK
;
A
#
# COMPACT_ATOMS: atom_id res chain seq x y z
N MET A 1 -28.83 -38.31 2.20
CA MET A 1 -27.88 -38.03 1.11
C MET A 1 -27.21 -36.70 1.44
N GLU A 2 -26.04 -36.77 2.06
CA GLU A 2 -25.26 -35.65 2.49
C GLU A 2 -24.63 -34.94 1.31
N ASN A 3 -25.01 -33.69 1.09
CA ASN A 3 -24.35 -32.82 0.12
C ASN A 3 -22.96 -32.44 0.68
N VAL A 4 -21.97 -33.19 0.29
CA VAL A 4 -20.54 -32.84 0.42
C VAL A 4 -20.30 -31.64 -0.49
N VAL A 5 -20.44 -30.44 0.05
CA VAL A 5 -19.97 -29.20 -0.60
C VAL A 5 -18.45 -29.29 -0.64
N ARG A 6 -17.89 -29.82 -1.72
CA ARG A 6 -16.47 -29.73 -2.05
C ARG A 6 -16.10 -28.24 -2.06
N LYS A 7 -15.38 -27.78 -1.03
CA LYS A 7 -14.60 -26.54 -1.07
C LYS A 7 -13.59 -26.67 -2.21
N VAL A 8 -13.95 -26.23 -3.38
CA VAL A 8 -13.00 -26.03 -4.47
C VAL A 8 -12.08 -24.92 -3.96
N ASN A 9 -10.90 -25.27 -3.52
CA ASN A 9 -9.82 -24.31 -3.26
C ASN A 9 -9.52 -23.64 -4.61
N LYS A 10 -10.12 -22.47 -4.84
CA LYS A 10 -9.88 -21.69 -6.06
C LYS A 10 -8.43 -21.22 -6.00
N GLU A 11 -7.57 -21.89 -6.76
CA GLU A 11 -6.15 -21.56 -6.81
C GLU A 11 -5.98 -20.09 -7.20
N ARG A 12 -4.99 -19.41 -6.57
CA ARG A 12 -4.76 -17.98 -6.80
C ARG A 12 -4.16 -17.75 -8.18
N ASN A 13 -4.69 -16.79 -8.93
CA ASN A 13 -4.12 -16.37 -10.21
C ASN A 13 -2.77 -15.68 -10.01
N THR A 14 -1.69 -16.28 -10.49
CA THR A 14 -0.33 -15.79 -10.32
C THR A 14 -0.09 -14.45 -11.00
N ASN A 15 -0.82 -14.09 -12.07
CA ASN A 15 -0.70 -12.74 -12.67
C ASN A 15 -0.97 -11.63 -11.64
N ILE A 16 -2.00 -11.79 -10.81
CA ILE A 16 -2.36 -10.82 -9.77
C ILE A 16 -1.39 -10.90 -8.59
N GLU A 17 -0.97 -12.10 -8.22
CA GLU A 17 -0.02 -12.27 -7.11
C GLU A 17 1.36 -11.69 -7.48
N ALA A 18 1.82 -11.85 -8.72
CA ALA A 18 3.04 -11.22 -9.23
C ALA A 18 2.94 -9.68 -9.23
N LEU A 19 1.76 -9.14 -9.60
CA LEU A 19 1.53 -7.69 -9.57
C LEU A 19 1.58 -7.13 -8.14
N LYS A 20 1.10 -7.85 -7.14
CA LYS A 20 1.26 -7.47 -5.71
C LYS A 20 2.73 -7.46 -5.29
N LEU A 21 3.52 -8.45 -5.72
CA LEU A 21 4.95 -8.50 -5.44
C LEU A 21 5.69 -7.31 -6.08
N LEU A 22 5.35 -6.96 -7.32
CA LEU A 22 5.87 -5.75 -7.99
C LEU A 22 5.49 -4.48 -7.21
N ALA A 23 4.24 -4.36 -6.76
CA ALA A 23 3.78 -3.21 -5.99
C ALA A 23 4.60 -3.01 -4.71
N ILE A 24 4.92 -4.09 -3.97
CA ILE A 24 5.77 -4.01 -2.78
C ILE A 24 7.20 -3.59 -3.14
N LEU A 25 7.77 -4.12 -4.23
CA LEU A 25 9.10 -3.71 -4.69
C LEU A 25 9.13 -2.21 -5.00
N LEU A 26 8.12 -1.66 -5.68
CA LEU A 26 8.00 -0.22 -5.93
C LEU A 26 7.94 0.58 -4.62
N ILE A 27 7.20 0.10 -3.62
CA ILE A 27 7.12 0.74 -2.30
C ILE A 27 8.48 0.70 -1.59
N ILE A 28 9.23 -0.40 -1.67
CA ILE A 28 10.57 -0.52 -1.07
C ILE A 28 11.54 0.48 -1.74
N ILE A 29 11.55 0.56 -3.08
CA ILE A 29 12.35 1.53 -3.83
C ILE A 29 12.01 2.96 -3.40
N PHE A 30 10.72 3.29 -3.33
CA PHE A 30 10.26 4.58 -2.82
C PHE A 30 10.83 4.89 -1.44
N HIS A 31 10.76 3.95 -0.49
CA HIS A 31 11.23 4.19 0.87
C HIS A 31 12.74 4.33 1.00
N ILE A 32 13.51 3.68 0.11
CA ILE A 32 14.96 3.90 0.02
C ILE A 32 15.23 5.32 -0.47
N VAL A 33 14.59 5.73 -1.58
CA VAL A 33 14.76 7.08 -2.12
C VAL A 33 14.24 8.14 -1.14
N GLN A 34 13.15 7.88 -0.45
CA GLN A 34 12.65 8.74 0.62
C GLN A 34 13.69 8.93 1.74
N THR A 35 14.29 7.84 2.20
CA THR A 35 15.33 7.93 3.24
C THR A 35 16.56 8.70 2.75
N LEU A 36 16.92 8.54 1.48
CA LEU A 36 18.03 9.24 0.86
C LEU A 36 17.77 10.75 0.75
N THR A 37 16.56 11.15 0.37
CA THR A 37 16.22 12.53 0.02
C THR A 37 15.64 13.35 1.18
N ASP A 38 15.02 12.72 2.18
CA ASP A 38 14.37 13.41 3.31
C ASP A 38 15.23 13.41 4.58
N ASN A 39 16.29 12.58 4.66
CA ASN A 39 17.13 12.50 5.84
C ASN A 39 18.45 13.26 5.64
N PRO A 40 18.58 14.49 6.18
CA PRO A 40 19.78 15.31 6.02
C PRO A 40 21.04 14.68 6.65
N ASN A 41 20.87 13.71 7.56
CA ASN A 41 21.99 12.99 8.17
C ASN A 41 22.55 11.89 7.25
N VAL A 42 21.81 11.49 6.21
CA VAL A 42 22.24 10.46 5.26
C VAL A 42 22.96 11.09 4.07
N THR A 43 22.33 12.06 3.41
CA THR A 43 22.96 12.83 2.32
C THR A 43 22.39 14.24 2.31
N LYS A 44 23.27 15.25 2.32
CA LYS A 44 22.86 16.66 2.13
C LYS A 44 22.67 17.02 0.65
N THR A 45 22.87 16.09 -0.26
CA THR A 45 23.13 16.36 -1.67
C THR A 45 21.86 16.36 -2.54
N PHE A 46 20.81 15.59 -2.14
CA PHE A 46 19.63 15.42 -2.99
C PHE A 46 18.36 16.00 -2.34
N TRP A 47 18.05 17.25 -2.69
CA TRP A 47 16.86 17.93 -2.18
C TRP A 47 15.79 17.96 -3.28
N VAL A 48 14.88 16.99 -3.27
CA VAL A 48 13.85 16.79 -4.29
C VAL A 48 12.62 17.71 -4.18
N TRP A 49 12.55 18.51 -3.12
CA TRP A 49 11.38 19.35 -2.87
C TRP A 49 11.34 20.62 -3.71
N ASN A 50 12.50 21.05 -4.22
CA ASN A 50 12.65 22.26 -5.00
C ASN A 50 13.04 21.92 -6.46
N ALA A 51 12.76 22.86 -7.36
CA ALA A 51 13.23 22.78 -8.74
C ALA A 51 14.76 22.82 -8.79
N THR A 52 15.35 22.04 -9.69
CA THR A 52 16.80 21.85 -9.80
C THR A 52 17.21 21.55 -11.23
N GLU A 53 18.45 21.92 -11.59
CA GLU A 53 19.09 21.51 -12.84
C GLU A 53 19.75 20.13 -12.74
N ASP A 54 19.91 19.58 -11.52
CA ASP A 54 20.52 18.27 -11.33
C ASP A 54 19.60 17.14 -11.78
N VAL A 55 19.97 16.52 -12.91
CA VAL A 55 19.23 15.42 -13.52
C VAL A 55 19.03 14.25 -12.57
N THR A 56 20.01 13.97 -11.70
CA THR A 56 19.91 12.88 -10.72
C THR A 56 18.78 13.15 -9.72
N THR A 57 18.70 14.37 -9.20
CA THR A 57 17.64 14.79 -8.28
C THR A 57 16.27 14.78 -8.97
N ILE A 58 16.17 15.18 -10.24
CA ILE A 58 14.94 15.09 -11.03
C ILE A 58 14.49 13.63 -11.13
N ILE A 59 15.39 12.70 -11.49
CA ILE A 59 15.05 11.27 -11.57
C ILE A 59 14.62 10.73 -10.20
N LEU A 60 15.31 11.09 -9.13
CA LEU A 60 14.91 10.69 -7.76
C LEU A 60 13.51 11.22 -7.39
N SER A 61 13.19 12.46 -7.79
CA SER A 61 11.85 13.02 -7.58
C SER A 61 10.76 12.21 -8.29
N ILE A 62 11.03 11.75 -9.51
CA ILE A 62 10.10 10.87 -10.26
C ILE A 62 9.94 9.51 -9.58
N ILE A 63 11.07 8.89 -9.16
CA ILE A 63 11.04 7.59 -8.45
C ILE A 63 10.26 7.66 -7.13
N ARG A 64 10.23 8.80 -6.47
CA ARG A 64 9.37 8.99 -5.27
C ARG A 64 7.89 8.79 -5.55
N GLY A 65 7.42 8.90 -6.79
CA GLY A 65 6.06 8.53 -7.20
C GLY A 65 5.75 7.04 -7.07
N PHE A 66 6.76 6.17 -7.01
CA PHE A 66 6.58 4.72 -6.93
C PHE A 66 5.86 4.28 -5.64
N GLY A 67 5.95 5.05 -4.56
CA GLY A 67 5.19 4.77 -3.34
C GLY A 67 3.69 4.86 -3.55
N ALA A 68 3.22 5.97 -4.14
CA ALA A 68 1.81 6.19 -4.43
C ALA A 68 1.28 5.20 -5.49
N LEU A 69 2.07 4.92 -6.51
CA LEU A 69 1.75 3.92 -7.54
C LEU A 69 1.65 2.51 -6.93
N GLY A 70 2.65 2.10 -6.15
CA GLY A 70 2.67 0.79 -5.48
C GLY A 70 1.50 0.59 -4.53
N ASN A 71 1.17 1.61 -3.72
CA ASN A 71 0.01 1.60 -2.84
C ASN A 71 -1.30 1.39 -3.62
N SER A 72 -1.47 2.11 -4.74
CA SER A 72 -2.65 2.01 -5.59
C SER A 72 -2.78 0.63 -6.23
N ILE A 73 -1.69 0.06 -6.77
CA ILE A 73 -1.67 -1.30 -7.34
C ILE A 73 -2.04 -2.32 -6.28
N PHE A 74 -1.39 -2.27 -5.11
CA PHE A 74 -1.60 -3.25 -4.04
C PHE A 74 -3.04 -3.22 -3.51
N PHE A 75 -3.60 -2.01 -3.33
CA PHE A 75 -4.98 -1.82 -2.94
C PHE A 75 -5.95 -2.38 -4.00
N MET A 76 -5.81 -2.00 -5.27
CA MET A 76 -6.71 -2.41 -6.35
C MET A 76 -6.71 -3.92 -6.59
N CYS A 77 -5.54 -4.58 -6.48
CA CYS A 77 -5.44 -6.04 -6.53
C CYS A 77 -6.31 -6.73 -5.48
N SER A 78 -6.44 -6.14 -4.29
CA SER A 78 -7.28 -6.66 -3.20
C SER A 78 -8.74 -6.25 -3.38
N ALA A 79 -8.99 -4.99 -3.71
CA ALA A 79 -10.31 -4.38 -3.87
C ALA A 79 -11.16 -5.11 -4.91
N TYR A 80 -10.58 -5.47 -6.06
CA TYR A 80 -11.28 -6.18 -7.14
C TYR A 80 -11.98 -7.46 -6.66
N PHE A 81 -11.33 -8.23 -5.79
CA PHE A 81 -11.89 -9.48 -5.26
C PHE A 81 -12.87 -9.25 -4.11
N LEU A 82 -12.78 -8.11 -3.41
CA LEU A 82 -13.69 -7.76 -2.32
C LEU A 82 -15.07 -7.31 -2.80
N LEU A 83 -15.23 -6.93 -4.08
CA LEU A 83 -16.51 -6.51 -4.66
C LEU A 83 -17.65 -7.55 -4.55
N ASN A 84 -17.31 -8.83 -4.36
CA ASN A 84 -18.28 -9.89 -4.16
C ASN A 84 -18.39 -10.35 -2.70
N SER A 85 -17.69 -9.71 -1.76
CA SER A 85 -17.70 -10.09 -0.36
C SER A 85 -19.02 -9.68 0.30
N LYS A 86 -19.71 -10.63 0.92
CA LYS A 86 -20.98 -10.38 1.64
C LYS A 86 -20.75 -10.01 3.11
N ARG A 87 -19.65 -10.43 3.70
CA ARG A 87 -19.32 -10.20 5.11
C ARG A 87 -17.83 -9.98 5.31
N SER A 88 -17.47 -9.11 6.26
CA SER A 88 -16.10 -9.02 6.73
C SER A 88 -15.73 -10.28 7.52
N ASN A 89 -14.54 -10.82 7.28
CA ASN A 89 -14.03 -11.91 8.10
C ASN A 89 -13.38 -11.34 9.35
N LYS A 90 -14.14 -11.27 10.47
CA LYS A 90 -13.68 -10.74 11.76
C LYS A 90 -12.39 -11.43 12.23
N LYS A 91 -12.27 -12.75 12.06
CA LYS A 91 -11.04 -13.49 12.43
C LYS A 91 -9.83 -13.00 11.62
N LYS A 92 -10.00 -12.72 10.33
CA LYS A 92 -8.92 -12.18 9.48
C LYS A 92 -8.45 -10.80 9.97
N ILE A 93 -9.37 -9.95 10.40
CA ILE A 93 -9.05 -8.61 10.94
C ILE A 93 -8.26 -8.75 12.23
N ILE A 94 -8.75 -9.58 13.16
CA ILE A 94 -8.08 -9.84 14.45
C ILE A 94 -6.68 -10.41 14.19
N TYR A 95 -6.55 -11.36 13.28
CA TYR A 95 -5.27 -11.95 12.90
C TYR A 95 -4.28 -10.87 12.40
N MET A 96 -4.71 -10.00 11.48
CA MET A 96 -3.87 -8.90 10.97
C MET A 96 -3.42 -7.95 12.08
N ILE A 97 -4.32 -7.58 13.00
CA ILE A 97 -3.98 -6.69 14.12
C ILE A 97 -2.95 -7.35 15.05
N ILE A 98 -3.16 -8.62 15.42
CA ILE A 98 -2.22 -9.37 16.27
C ILE A 98 -0.87 -9.52 15.57
N GLU A 99 -0.87 -9.77 14.25
CA GLU A 99 0.34 -9.94 13.44
C GLU A 99 1.18 -8.64 13.41
N ILE A 100 0.56 -7.48 13.17
CA ILE A 100 1.24 -6.18 13.21
C ILE A 100 1.86 -5.94 14.59
N PHE A 101 1.06 -6.13 15.63
CA PHE A 101 1.48 -5.90 17.01
C PHE A 101 2.65 -6.82 17.39
N SER A 102 2.52 -8.12 17.10
CA SER A 102 3.54 -9.12 17.47
C SER A 102 4.88 -8.90 16.75
N ILE A 103 4.85 -8.50 15.45
CA ILE A 103 6.08 -8.17 14.72
C ILE A 103 6.72 -6.91 15.30
N SER A 104 5.92 -5.88 15.60
CA SER A 104 6.43 -4.64 16.18
C SER A 104 7.12 -4.87 17.52
N ILE A 105 6.49 -5.64 18.39
CA ILE A 105 7.07 -6.04 19.69
C ILE A 105 8.32 -6.92 19.51
N LEU A 106 8.28 -7.89 18.60
CA LEU A 106 9.42 -8.78 18.36
C LEU A 106 10.65 -7.97 17.90
N ILE A 107 10.47 -7.04 16.95
CA ILE A 107 11.58 -6.20 16.49
C ILE A 107 12.07 -5.29 17.61
N LEU A 108 11.17 -4.74 18.43
CA LEU A 108 11.54 -3.95 19.60
C LEU A 108 12.37 -4.76 20.59
N LEU A 109 11.99 -6.01 20.90
CA LEU A 109 12.72 -6.88 21.81
C LEU A 109 14.11 -7.24 21.24
N ILE A 110 14.19 -7.59 19.96
CA ILE A 110 15.47 -7.90 19.29
C ILE A 110 16.39 -6.68 19.32
N SER A 111 15.87 -5.48 19.11
CA SER A 111 16.65 -4.24 19.10
C SER A 111 17.23 -3.86 20.47
N GLN A 112 16.72 -4.42 21.57
CA GLN A 112 17.27 -4.23 22.93
C GLN A 112 18.45 -5.16 23.23
N ILE A 113 18.76 -6.15 22.38
CA ILE A 113 19.89 -7.04 22.58
C ILE A 113 21.19 -6.22 22.49
N PRO A 114 22.11 -6.30 23.49
CA PRO A 114 23.30 -5.45 23.56
C PRO A 114 24.20 -5.50 22.33
N LEU A 115 24.15 -6.61 21.58
CA LEU A 115 24.92 -6.80 20.35
C LEU A 115 24.64 -5.74 19.29
N TRP A 116 23.41 -5.21 19.21
CA TRP A 116 22.99 -4.25 18.17
C TRP A 116 23.28 -2.79 18.55
N LYS A 117 23.46 -2.47 19.82
CA LYS A 117 23.73 -1.12 20.38
C LYS A 117 22.82 -0.01 19.81
N ILE A 118 21.56 -0.33 19.48
CA ILE A 118 20.60 0.63 18.95
C ILE A 118 19.97 1.39 20.14
N ASN A 119 20.31 2.66 20.30
CA ASN A 119 19.67 3.52 21.31
C ASN A 119 18.34 4.06 20.78
N ILE A 120 17.24 3.32 21.06
CA ILE A 120 15.89 3.68 20.60
C ILE A 120 15.30 4.74 21.52
N SER A 121 14.79 5.84 20.94
CA SER A 121 14.10 6.90 21.68
C SER A 121 12.85 6.38 22.41
N LYS A 122 12.49 7.05 23.53
CA LYS A 122 11.28 6.70 24.30
C LYS A 122 10.03 6.76 23.45
N GLU A 123 9.96 7.74 22.55
CA GLU A 123 8.83 7.92 21.62
C GLU A 123 8.68 6.73 20.67
N ILE A 124 9.74 6.29 20.01
CA ILE A 124 9.71 5.15 19.08
C ILE A 124 9.41 3.84 19.81
N ARG A 125 9.94 3.67 21.04
CA ARG A 125 9.52 2.54 21.87
C ARG A 125 8.02 2.52 22.11
N PHE A 126 7.45 3.67 22.49
CA PHE A 126 6.02 3.81 22.74
C PHE A 126 5.19 3.56 21.47
N GLN A 127 5.60 4.14 20.33
CA GLN A 127 4.94 3.92 19.04
C GLN A 127 4.99 2.45 18.60
N SER A 128 6.03 1.70 18.98
CA SER A 128 6.15 0.27 18.68
C SER A 128 5.10 -0.58 19.43
N PHE A 129 4.62 -0.13 20.59
CA PHE A 129 3.50 -0.77 21.31
C PHE A 129 2.14 -0.47 20.68
N PHE A 130 2.01 0.61 19.90
CA PHE A 130 0.74 1.03 19.30
C PHE A 130 0.86 1.30 17.80
N PRO A 131 1.31 0.31 16.99
CA PRO A 131 1.69 0.51 15.59
C PRO A 131 0.54 0.96 14.68
N THR A 132 -0.71 0.66 15.04
CA THR A 132 -1.90 1.09 14.30
C THR A 132 -2.39 2.47 14.72
N THR A 133 -2.28 2.80 16.00
CA THR A 133 -2.79 4.06 16.57
C THR A 133 -1.92 5.26 16.16
N TYR A 134 -0.60 5.08 16.14
CA TYR A 134 0.33 6.15 15.75
C TYR A 134 0.59 6.22 14.24
N SER A 135 -0.22 5.56 13.43
CA SER A 135 -0.11 5.56 11.96
C SER A 135 1.27 5.14 11.45
N THR A 136 2.06 4.43 12.25
CA THR A 136 3.37 3.92 11.84
C THR A 136 3.23 2.95 10.65
N ASN A 137 2.10 2.24 10.59
CA ASN A 137 1.68 1.39 9.49
C ASN A 137 0.36 1.92 8.88
N TRP A 138 0.33 3.21 8.47
CA TRP A 138 -0.86 3.92 8.01
C TRP A 138 -1.65 3.17 6.93
N TYR A 139 -0.95 2.58 5.94
CA TYR A 139 -1.59 1.85 4.85
C TYR A 139 -2.41 0.68 5.37
N LEU A 140 -1.85 -0.09 6.31
CA LEU A 140 -2.50 -1.25 6.86
C LEU A 140 -3.67 -0.87 7.77
N THR A 141 -3.54 0.21 8.54
CA THR A 141 -4.65 0.76 9.33
C THR A 141 -5.81 1.16 8.41
N CYS A 142 -5.53 1.89 7.32
CA CYS A 142 -6.54 2.21 6.31
C CYS A 142 -7.14 0.96 5.66
N TYR A 143 -6.32 -0.06 5.37
CA TYR A 143 -6.81 -1.31 4.78
C TYR A 143 -7.74 -2.07 5.72
N ILE A 144 -7.44 -2.13 7.01
CA ILE A 144 -8.30 -2.77 8.03
C ILE A 144 -9.65 -2.03 8.12
N LEU A 145 -9.62 -0.70 8.21
CA LEU A 145 -10.84 0.12 8.25
C LEU A 145 -11.66 -0.05 6.96
N PHE A 146 -11.02 -0.01 5.81
CA PHE A 146 -11.67 -0.27 4.53
C PHE A 146 -12.31 -1.67 4.50
N TYR A 147 -11.59 -2.71 4.97
CA TYR A 147 -12.08 -4.07 4.98
C TYR A 147 -13.32 -4.26 5.89
N LEU A 148 -13.40 -3.50 6.98
CA LEU A 148 -14.57 -3.45 7.87
C LEU A 148 -15.79 -2.81 7.17
N ILE A 149 -15.58 -1.73 6.42
CA ILE A 149 -16.64 -0.96 5.74
C ILE A 149 -17.09 -1.65 4.43
N CYS A 150 -16.22 -2.43 3.81
CA CYS A 150 -16.43 -3.04 2.50
C CYS A 150 -17.79 -3.77 2.33
N PRO A 151 -18.31 -4.57 3.29
CA PRO A 151 -19.62 -5.20 3.14
C PRO A 151 -20.78 -4.20 3.05
N ILE A 152 -20.67 -3.06 3.76
CA ILE A 152 -21.67 -1.97 3.71
C ILE A 152 -21.62 -1.33 2.33
N LEU A 153 -20.42 -1.03 1.81
CA LEU A 153 -20.25 -0.51 0.46
C LEU A 153 -20.84 -1.46 -0.59
N ASN A 154 -20.58 -2.76 -0.45
CA ASN A 154 -21.13 -3.77 -1.36
C ASN A 154 -22.66 -3.85 -1.30
N TYR A 155 -23.24 -3.69 -0.11
CA TYR A 155 -24.67 -3.61 0.04
C TYR A 155 -25.24 -2.38 -0.67
N LEU A 156 -24.65 -1.20 -0.47
CA LEU A 156 -25.06 0.04 -1.13
C LEU A 156 -24.95 -0.08 -2.66
N ILE A 157 -23.79 -0.54 -3.18
CA ILE A 157 -23.56 -0.73 -4.62
C ILE A 157 -24.62 -1.63 -5.26
N LYS A 158 -25.10 -2.66 -4.56
CA LYS A 158 -26.11 -3.58 -5.07
C LYS A 158 -27.52 -3.01 -5.10
N ASN A 159 -27.81 -2.02 -4.24
CA ASN A 159 -29.14 -1.45 -4.08
C ASN A 159 -29.33 -0.13 -4.83
N ILE A 160 -28.30 0.37 -5.51
CA ILE A 160 -28.36 1.56 -6.36
C ILE A 160 -28.26 1.16 -7.84
N ASN A 161 -28.90 1.97 -8.71
CA ASN A 161 -28.84 1.72 -10.15
C ASN A 161 -27.54 2.30 -10.77
N GLN A 162 -27.31 1.96 -12.04
CA GLN A 162 -26.11 2.41 -12.78
C GLN A 162 -25.92 3.92 -12.76
N LYS A 163 -27.00 4.71 -13.00
CA LYS A 163 -26.92 6.17 -13.03
C LYS A 163 -26.55 6.74 -11.66
N GLN A 164 -27.16 6.24 -10.59
CA GLN A 164 -26.85 6.65 -9.22
C GLN A 164 -25.39 6.32 -8.86
N LEU A 165 -24.92 5.12 -9.21
CA LEU A 165 -23.52 4.76 -8.96
C LEU A 165 -22.57 5.66 -9.75
N LEU A 166 -22.88 6.00 -11.02
CA LEU A 166 -22.07 6.91 -11.82
C LEU A 166 -21.98 8.31 -11.19
N VAL A 167 -23.10 8.84 -10.71
CA VAL A 167 -23.12 10.14 -10.01
C VAL A 167 -22.21 10.12 -8.79
N TRP A 168 -22.30 9.07 -7.96
CA TRP A 168 -21.42 8.92 -6.79
C TRP A 168 -19.95 8.78 -7.17
N VAL A 169 -19.63 7.97 -8.18
CA VAL A 169 -18.26 7.81 -8.69
C VAL A 169 -17.71 9.14 -9.21
N SER A 170 -18.49 9.88 -10.00
CA SER A 170 -18.07 11.18 -10.55
C SER A 170 -17.85 12.20 -9.44
N PHE A 171 -18.78 12.32 -8.51
CA PHE A 171 -18.70 13.26 -7.39
C PHE A 171 -17.47 12.97 -6.48
N MET A 172 -17.31 11.72 -6.06
CA MET A 172 -16.19 11.33 -5.22
C MET A 172 -14.85 11.49 -5.95
N SER A 173 -14.80 11.16 -7.25
CA SER A 173 -13.59 11.33 -8.05
C SER A 173 -13.23 12.79 -8.23
N PHE A 174 -14.22 13.66 -8.49
CA PHE A 174 -14.00 15.09 -8.59
C PHE A 174 -13.42 15.68 -7.30
N LEU A 175 -14.02 15.36 -6.14
CA LEU A 175 -13.59 15.90 -4.85
C LEU A 175 -12.25 15.29 -4.38
N PHE A 176 -12.16 13.96 -4.29
CA PHE A 176 -11.07 13.28 -3.59
C PHE A 176 -9.90 12.88 -4.49
N ILE A 177 -10.07 12.89 -5.80
CA ILE A 177 -8.98 12.74 -6.75
C ILE A 177 -8.69 14.10 -7.41
N GLY A 178 -9.64 14.68 -8.15
CA GLY A 178 -9.42 15.88 -8.95
C GLY A 178 -8.99 17.10 -8.14
N ILE A 179 -9.84 17.57 -7.21
CA ILE A 179 -9.55 18.78 -6.42
C ILE A 179 -8.34 18.54 -5.50
N ASN A 180 -8.24 17.40 -4.83
CA ASN A 180 -7.08 17.09 -3.98
C ASN A 180 -5.78 16.94 -4.76
N PHE A 181 -5.82 16.58 -6.03
CA PHE A 181 -4.64 16.57 -6.91
C PHE A 181 -4.18 17.99 -7.24
N ILE A 182 -5.13 18.92 -7.53
CA ILE A 182 -4.81 20.31 -7.84
C ILE A 182 -4.39 21.06 -6.58
N ASN A 183 -5.08 20.84 -5.47
CA ASN A 183 -4.81 21.50 -4.20
C ASN A 183 -4.73 20.47 -3.07
N ASN A 184 -3.51 20.03 -2.75
CA ASN A 184 -3.26 19.01 -1.72
C ASN A 184 -3.92 19.39 -0.39
N GLY A 185 -4.83 18.53 0.07
CA GLY A 185 -5.52 18.69 1.35
C GLY A 185 -6.72 19.63 1.34
N ALA A 186 -7.17 20.13 0.15
CA ALA A 186 -8.33 21.03 0.05
C ALA A 186 -9.59 20.46 0.70
N TYR A 187 -9.87 19.18 0.50
CA TYR A 187 -11.03 18.49 1.06
C TYR A 187 -10.59 17.22 1.79
N PHE A 188 -10.27 17.36 3.06
CA PHE A 188 -9.99 16.22 3.94
C PHE A 188 -9.18 15.12 3.24
N SER A 189 -7.91 15.40 2.91
CA SER A 189 -7.00 14.43 2.29
C SER A 189 -6.86 13.20 3.18
N ASN A 190 -7.81 12.27 3.09
CA ASN A 190 -7.88 11.06 3.86
C ASN A 190 -7.74 9.85 2.94
N ASN A 191 -6.70 9.06 3.19
CA ASN A 191 -6.42 7.86 2.40
C ASN A 191 -7.58 6.86 2.41
N LEU A 192 -8.35 6.74 3.50
CA LEU A 192 -9.50 5.84 3.54
C LEU A 192 -10.60 6.25 2.56
N ILE A 193 -10.89 7.56 2.49
CA ILE A 193 -11.90 8.09 1.55
C ILE A 193 -11.42 7.92 0.11
N LEU A 194 -10.13 8.14 -0.15
CA LEU A 194 -9.53 7.87 -1.45
C LEU A 194 -9.68 6.40 -1.84
N TRP A 195 -9.41 5.46 -0.92
CA TRP A 195 -9.60 4.01 -1.18
C TRP A 195 -11.06 3.66 -1.46
N ILE A 196 -12.01 4.27 -0.74
CA ILE A 196 -13.44 4.11 -1.03
C ILE A 196 -13.76 4.63 -2.43
N THR A 197 -13.23 5.80 -2.82
CA THR A 197 -13.44 6.37 -4.17
C THR A 197 -12.91 5.43 -5.25
N ILE A 198 -11.67 4.95 -5.13
CA ILE A 198 -11.07 3.99 -6.05
C ILE A 198 -11.89 2.69 -6.10
N TYR A 199 -12.40 2.23 -4.97
CA TYR A 199 -13.26 1.04 -4.90
C TYR A 199 -14.56 1.21 -5.67
N LEU A 200 -15.22 2.38 -5.56
CA LEU A 200 -16.42 2.71 -6.32
C LEU A 200 -16.15 2.78 -7.82
N ILE A 201 -15.03 3.37 -8.24
CA ILE A 201 -14.58 3.38 -9.65
C ILE A 201 -14.43 1.95 -10.17
N MET A 202 -13.71 1.10 -9.43
CA MET A 202 -13.51 -0.31 -9.81
C MET A 202 -14.82 -1.09 -9.86
N ALA A 203 -15.74 -0.82 -8.92
CA ALA A 203 -17.07 -1.42 -8.91
C ALA A 203 -17.87 -1.03 -10.17
N TYR A 204 -17.87 0.26 -10.51
CA TYR A 204 -18.57 0.75 -11.70
C TYR A 204 -18.02 0.10 -12.98
N ILE A 205 -16.69 0.08 -13.14
CA ILE A 205 -16.05 -0.52 -14.31
C ILE A 205 -16.38 -2.01 -14.40
N LYS A 206 -16.28 -2.74 -13.29
CA LYS A 206 -16.54 -4.18 -13.25
C LYS A 206 -18.00 -4.55 -13.55
N LEU A 207 -18.95 -3.71 -13.13
CA LEU A 207 -20.38 -3.99 -13.27
C LEU A 207 -20.95 -3.51 -14.61
N TYR A 208 -20.45 -2.38 -15.12
CA TYR A 208 -21.10 -1.70 -16.25
C TYR A 208 -20.19 -1.42 -17.45
N CYS A 209 -18.88 -1.60 -17.33
CA CYS A 209 -17.92 -1.30 -18.41
C CYS A 209 -17.14 -2.57 -18.85
N ASP A 210 -17.82 -3.71 -18.98
CA ASP A 210 -17.17 -5.00 -19.32
C ASP A 210 -16.41 -4.92 -20.67
N LYS A 211 -16.98 -4.26 -21.69
CA LYS A 211 -16.31 -4.07 -22.99
C LYS A 211 -15.00 -3.29 -22.85
N PHE A 212 -14.98 -2.26 -22.01
CA PHE A 212 -13.80 -1.44 -21.74
C PHE A 212 -12.76 -2.26 -20.97
N SER A 213 -13.16 -2.91 -19.88
CA SER A 213 -12.25 -3.67 -19.00
C SER A 213 -11.55 -4.85 -19.71
N LYS A 214 -12.11 -5.33 -20.82
CA LYS A 214 -11.56 -6.39 -21.68
C LYS A 214 -10.80 -5.85 -22.91
N ASN A 215 -10.86 -4.55 -23.19
CA ASN A 215 -10.21 -3.95 -24.35
C ASN A 215 -8.73 -3.65 -24.04
N ASN A 216 -7.85 -4.61 -24.25
CA ASN A 216 -6.42 -4.44 -23.98
C ASN A 216 -5.81 -3.25 -24.73
N LYS A 217 -6.23 -2.94 -25.97
CA LYS A 217 -5.71 -1.79 -26.73
C LYS A 217 -6.00 -0.48 -26.00
N ALA A 218 -7.24 -0.26 -25.58
CA ALA A 218 -7.62 0.93 -24.82
C ALA A 218 -6.87 1.02 -23.49
N ILE A 219 -6.74 -0.12 -22.78
CA ILE A 219 -6.03 -0.19 -21.49
C ILE A 219 -4.54 0.16 -21.67
N TYR A 220 -3.86 -0.34 -22.71
CA TYR A 220 -2.46 0.03 -23.00
C TYR A 220 -2.32 1.52 -23.37
N ILE A 221 -3.26 2.08 -24.13
CA ILE A 221 -3.26 3.51 -24.45
C ILE A 221 -3.35 4.34 -23.15
N ILE A 222 -4.28 3.99 -22.24
CA ILE A 222 -4.41 4.69 -20.96
C ILE A 222 -3.15 4.53 -20.11
N LEU A 223 -2.57 3.33 -20.05
CA LEU A 223 -1.34 3.06 -19.33
C LEU A 223 -0.22 3.99 -19.80
N PHE A 224 0.11 3.95 -21.09
CA PHE A 224 1.22 4.72 -21.62
C PHE A 224 0.95 6.22 -21.63
N SER A 225 -0.26 6.68 -21.99
CA SER A 225 -0.60 8.10 -21.92
C SER A 225 -0.51 8.64 -20.49
N SER A 226 -0.97 7.89 -19.49
CA SER A 226 -0.87 8.31 -18.08
C SER A 226 0.57 8.37 -17.61
N MET A 227 1.43 7.44 -18.02
CA MET A 227 2.86 7.49 -17.71
C MET A 227 3.52 8.73 -18.33
N VAL A 228 3.29 8.98 -19.62
CA VAL A 228 3.86 10.13 -20.35
C VAL A 228 3.35 11.44 -19.76
N LEU A 229 2.05 11.58 -19.52
CA LEU A 229 1.47 12.79 -18.93
C LEU A 229 2.01 13.08 -17.52
N HIS A 230 2.21 12.05 -16.70
CA HIS A 230 2.83 12.24 -15.39
C HIS A 230 4.27 12.72 -15.52
N LEU A 231 5.08 12.12 -16.41
CA LEU A 231 6.46 12.55 -16.65
C LEU A 231 6.52 13.98 -17.17
N ILE A 232 5.68 14.33 -18.16
CA ILE A 232 5.58 15.70 -18.66
C ILE A 232 5.25 16.68 -17.54
N LEU A 233 4.29 16.33 -16.69
CA LEU A 233 3.87 17.19 -15.58
C LEU A 233 5.01 17.41 -14.58
N MET A 234 5.78 16.37 -14.22
CA MET A 234 6.94 16.46 -13.33
C MET A 234 8.05 17.34 -13.92
N ILE A 235 8.44 17.07 -15.18
CA ILE A 235 9.51 17.80 -15.87
C ILE A 235 9.09 19.26 -16.09
N ALA A 236 7.87 19.51 -16.58
CA ALA A 236 7.38 20.88 -16.81
C ALA A 236 7.29 21.68 -15.51
N THR A 237 6.89 21.05 -14.39
CA THR A 237 6.86 21.74 -13.09
C THR A 237 8.26 22.08 -12.60
N ASN A 238 9.24 21.19 -12.81
CA ASN A 238 10.64 21.46 -12.49
C ASN A 238 11.17 22.63 -13.33
N GLU A 239 11.00 22.58 -14.66
CA GLU A 239 11.45 23.66 -15.56
C GLU A 239 10.79 25.01 -15.23
N LEU A 240 9.48 25.04 -15.01
CA LEU A 240 8.78 26.23 -14.57
C LEU A 240 9.31 26.74 -13.21
N GLY A 241 9.68 25.83 -12.33
CA GLY A 241 10.23 26.16 -11.01
C GLY A 241 11.60 26.84 -11.06
N LEU A 242 12.43 26.52 -12.08
CA LEU A 242 13.70 27.21 -12.30
C LEU A 242 13.52 28.68 -12.70
N HIS A 243 12.41 29.01 -13.37
CA HIS A 243 12.14 30.35 -13.91
C HIS A 243 11.09 31.14 -13.12
N HIS A 244 10.22 30.46 -12.37
CA HIS A 244 9.10 31.07 -11.66
C HIS A 244 9.00 30.61 -10.20
N LYS A 245 9.16 31.53 -9.27
CA LYS A 245 9.13 31.28 -7.81
C LYS A 245 7.91 30.48 -7.34
N TYR A 246 6.75 30.66 -7.97
CA TYR A 246 5.53 29.93 -7.59
C TYR A 246 5.64 28.41 -7.75
N PHE A 247 6.39 27.93 -8.75
CA PHE A 247 6.55 26.50 -9.02
C PHE A 247 7.78 25.91 -8.35
N TYR A 248 8.66 26.72 -7.77
CA TYR A 248 9.96 26.29 -7.23
C TYR A 248 9.84 25.16 -6.20
N ASP A 249 8.87 25.24 -5.29
CA ASP A 249 8.60 24.26 -4.23
C ASP A 249 7.43 23.30 -4.54
N LYS A 250 7.03 23.17 -5.81
CA LYS A 250 5.88 22.35 -6.23
C LYS A 250 6.26 21.03 -6.89
N VAL A 251 7.54 20.73 -7.07
CA VAL A 251 8.00 19.52 -7.79
C VAL A 251 7.39 18.25 -7.18
N MET A 252 7.40 18.13 -5.86
CA MET A 252 6.88 16.93 -5.17
C MET A 252 5.36 16.88 -5.03
N LYS A 253 4.65 17.95 -5.41
CA LYS A 253 3.18 18.07 -5.29
C LYS A 253 2.44 16.93 -6.00
N TRP A 254 2.99 16.44 -7.09
CA TRP A 254 2.35 15.45 -7.96
C TRP A 254 2.56 13.98 -7.50
N ASN A 255 3.46 13.75 -6.55
CA ASN A 255 3.78 12.41 -6.04
C ASN A 255 2.90 12.01 -4.84
N THR A 256 1.59 12.14 -5.01
CA THR A 256 0.60 11.83 -3.97
C THR A 256 -0.27 10.63 -4.34
N ASN A 257 -0.89 9.99 -3.35
CA ASN A 257 -1.84 8.89 -3.58
C ASN A 257 -3.08 9.33 -4.40
N ASN A 258 -3.39 10.64 -4.41
CA ASN A 258 -4.51 11.22 -5.16
C ASN A 258 -4.19 11.49 -6.64
N ASN A 259 -2.97 11.21 -7.08
CA ASN A 259 -2.57 11.45 -8.47
C ASN A 259 -3.40 10.59 -9.43
N PRO A 260 -4.22 11.18 -10.33
CA PRO A 260 -5.09 10.45 -11.24
C PRO A 260 -4.30 9.59 -12.23
N PHE A 261 -3.08 9.99 -12.59
CA PHE A 261 -2.22 9.20 -13.48
C PHE A 261 -1.75 7.92 -12.81
N PHE A 262 -1.34 7.96 -11.53
CA PHE A 262 -0.98 6.74 -10.78
C PHE A 262 -2.17 5.81 -10.59
N ILE A 263 -3.36 6.37 -10.35
CA ILE A 263 -4.61 5.59 -10.26
C ILE A 263 -4.91 4.92 -11.60
N ALA A 264 -4.79 5.65 -12.72
CA ALA A 264 -5.03 5.11 -14.06
C ALA A 264 -3.99 4.04 -14.46
N ILE A 265 -2.69 4.27 -14.16
CA ILE A 265 -1.61 3.28 -14.36
C ILE A 265 -1.89 2.02 -13.55
N ALA A 266 -2.18 2.15 -12.26
CA ALA A 266 -2.46 1.02 -11.38
C ALA A 266 -3.67 0.20 -11.86
N MET A 267 -4.75 0.89 -12.24
CA MET A 267 -5.97 0.26 -12.77
C MET A 267 -5.68 -0.48 -14.08
N SER A 268 -4.94 0.14 -14.99
CA SER A 268 -4.54 -0.48 -16.26
C SER A 268 -3.72 -1.75 -16.04
N LEU A 269 -2.73 -1.72 -15.13
CA LEU A 269 -1.92 -2.89 -14.78
C LEU A 269 -2.77 -4.02 -14.19
N VAL A 270 -3.74 -3.70 -13.33
CA VAL A 270 -4.65 -4.70 -12.76
C VAL A 270 -5.53 -5.33 -13.83
N PHE A 271 -6.11 -4.54 -14.74
CA PHE A 271 -6.93 -5.10 -15.84
C PHE A 271 -6.08 -5.90 -16.84
N ILE A 272 -4.86 -5.48 -17.17
CA ILE A 272 -3.93 -6.27 -17.98
C ILE A 272 -3.67 -7.62 -17.32
N ALA A 273 -3.40 -7.63 -16.01
CA ALA A 273 -3.15 -8.87 -15.28
C ALA A 273 -4.38 -9.80 -15.21
N LEU A 274 -5.59 -9.21 -15.11
CA LEU A 274 -6.86 -9.95 -15.12
C LEU A 274 -7.19 -10.53 -16.50
N ASN A 275 -6.86 -9.80 -17.57
CA ASN A 275 -7.15 -10.20 -18.96
C ASN A 275 -6.16 -11.24 -19.50
N LYS A 276 -5.00 -11.40 -18.89
CA LYS A 276 -4.07 -12.47 -19.23
C LYS A 276 -4.64 -13.83 -18.86
N LYS A 277 -4.29 -14.89 -19.66
CA LYS A 277 -4.65 -16.27 -19.35
C LYS A 277 -4.23 -16.59 -17.89
N PRO A 278 -5.16 -17.00 -17.04
CA PRO A 278 -4.83 -17.34 -15.66
C PRO A 278 -3.86 -18.53 -15.61
N TYR A 279 -2.84 -18.43 -14.76
CA TYR A 279 -1.93 -19.55 -14.48
C TYR A 279 -1.62 -19.61 -12.98
N VAL A 280 -1.14 -20.77 -12.55
CA VAL A 280 -0.82 -21.05 -11.16
C VAL A 280 0.65 -21.45 -11.03
N ASN A 281 1.43 -20.59 -10.40
CA ASN A 281 2.77 -20.89 -9.94
C ASN A 281 2.76 -20.95 -8.41
N LYS A 282 2.89 -22.15 -7.85
CA LYS A 282 2.83 -22.38 -6.40
C LYS A 282 3.90 -21.61 -5.62
N PHE A 283 5.10 -21.48 -6.17
CA PHE A 283 6.20 -20.77 -5.54
C PHE A 283 5.93 -19.27 -5.45
N LEU A 284 5.58 -18.62 -6.58
CA LEU A 284 5.24 -17.19 -6.59
C LEU A 284 4.02 -16.90 -5.72
N ASN A 285 2.98 -17.74 -5.80
CA ASN A 285 1.79 -17.59 -4.98
C ASN A 285 2.09 -17.75 -3.48
N LYS A 286 3.07 -18.58 -3.12
CA LYS A 286 3.53 -18.73 -1.74
C LYS A 286 4.25 -17.47 -1.26
N ILE A 287 5.18 -16.93 -2.04
CA ILE A 287 5.86 -15.65 -1.70
C ILE A 287 4.84 -14.52 -1.60
N ALA A 288 3.93 -14.39 -2.56
CA ALA A 288 2.91 -13.36 -2.54
C ALA A 288 1.94 -13.49 -1.35
N SER A 289 1.80 -14.66 -0.76
CA SER A 289 1.02 -14.82 0.48
C SER A 289 1.65 -14.11 1.69
N TYR A 290 2.92 -13.77 1.63
CA TYR A 290 3.64 -13.01 2.65
C TYR A 290 3.66 -11.49 2.38
N SER A 291 3.00 -11.00 1.32
CA SER A 291 3.07 -9.58 0.93
C SER A 291 2.80 -8.62 2.08
N LEU A 292 1.83 -8.94 2.94
CA LEU A 292 1.50 -8.14 4.10
C LEU A 292 2.64 -8.12 5.14
N LEU A 293 3.23 -9.28 5.42
CA LEU A 293 4.36 -9.41 6.33
C LEU A 293 5.58 -8.67 5.81
N ILE A 294 5.88 -8.81 4.52
CA ILE A 294 6.97 -8.07 3.86
C ILE A 294 6.79 -6.57 4.05
N TYR A 295 5.54 -6.07 3.85
CA TYR A 295 5.22 -4.66 4.10
C TYR A 295 5.46 -4.26 5.55
N ILE A 296 4.95 -5.01 6.52
CA ILE A 296 5.08 -4.71 7.96
C ILE A 296 6.54 -4.72 8.41
N ILE A 297 7.34 -5.66 7.92
CA ILE A 297 8.73 -5.82 8.30
C ILE A 297 9.57 -4.65 7.76
N HIS A 298 9.54 -4.40 6.42
CA HIS A 298 10.42 -3.37 5.85
C HIS A 298 10.05 -1.94 6.29
N GLU A 299 8.78 -1.70 6.65
CA GLU A 299 8.27 -0.41 7.16
C GLU A 299 8.14 -0.36 8.68
N ASN A 300 8.67 -1.33 9.40
CA ASN A 300 8.72 -1.23 10.86
C ASN A 300 9.45 0.05 11.29
N ILE A 301 8.88 0.76 12.26
CA ILE A 301 9.38 2.08 12.67
C ILE A 301 10.85 2.07 13.12
N ILE A 302 11.28 0.99 13.80
CA ILE A 302 12.67 0.84 14.25
C ILE A 302 13.59 0.62 13.05
N LEU A 303 13.21 -0.28 12.12
CA LEU A 303 14.03 -0.59 10.96
C LEU A 303 14.15 0.61 10.02
N ARG A 304 13.06 1.35 9.78
CA ARG A 304 13.09 2.53 8.90
C ARG A 304 13.86 3.71 9.50
N THR A 305 13.85 3.87 10.84
CA THR A 305 14.48 5.01 11.50
C THR A 305 15.95 4.78 11.81
N TYR A 306 16.32 3.56 12.19
CA TYR A 306 17.68 3.28 12.67
C TYR A 306 18.51 2.39 11.73
N VAL A 307 17.89 1.42 11.06
CA VAL A 307 18.63 0.44 10.25
C VAL A 307 18.78 0.89 8.80
N ARG A 308 17.69 1.32 8.17
CA ARG A 308 17.70 1.73 6.75
C ARG A 308 18.66 2.89 6.46
N PRO A 309 18.72 3.97 7.27
CA PRO A 309 19.69 5.05 7.05
C PRO A 309 21.14 4.57 7.15
N GLN A 310 21.44 3.67 8.08
CA GLN A 310 22.80 3.12 8.23
C GLN A 310 23.20 2.26 7.02
N LEU A 311 22.28 1.44 6.50
CA LEU A 311 22.51 0.66 5.27
C LEU A 311 22.78 1.57 4.07
N ILE A 312 22.00 2.63 3.90
CA ILE A 312 22.17 3.61 2.81
C ILE A 312 23.53 4.30 2.96
N ASN A 313 23.87 4.79 4.14
CA ASN A 313 25.16 5.43 4.40
C ASN A 313 26.35 4.51 4.10
N PHE A 314 26.25 3.26 4.55
CA PHE A 314 27.34 2.28 4.33
C PHE A 314 27.58 2.02 2.84
N ILE A 315 26.49 1.83 2.08
CA ILE A 315 26.60 1.55 0.65
C ILE A 315 27.04 2.80 -0.11
N TYR A 316 26.44 3.96 0.15
CA TYR A 316 26.78 5.22 -0.48
C TYR A 316 28.26 5.62 -0.24
N ALA A 317 28.76 5.44 0.97
CA ALA A 317 30.16 5.70 1.29
C ALA A 317 31.13 4.79 0.50
N LYS A 318 30.68 3.57 0.17
CA LYS A 318 31.51 2.60 -0.56
C LYS A 318 31.51 2.84 -2.07
N TRP A 319 30.37 3.19 -2.68
CA TRP A 319 30.21 3.21 -4.13
C TRP A 319 30.07 4.63 -4.71
N GLY A 320 29.58 5.56 -3.92
CA GLY A 320 29.51 6.97 -4.25
C GLY A 320 28.44 7.36 -5.29
N TYR A 321 28.46 8.62 -5.70
CA TYR A 321 27.47 9.24 -6.56
C TYR A 321 27.27 8.54 -7.93
N ASN A 322 28.35 8.11 -8.56
CA ASN A 322 28.30 7.56 -9.91
C ASN A 322 27.54 6.23 -10.03
N LYS A 323 27.30 5.53 -8.92
CA LYS A 323 26.61 4.24 -8.88
C LYS A 323 25.29 4.28 -8.12
N LEU A 324 24.78 5.47 -7.83
CA LEU A 324 23.62 5.67 -6.94
C LEU A 324 22.39 4.85 -7.35
N PHE A 325 22.00 4.85 -8.63
CA PHE A 325 20.81 4.09 -9.07
C PHE A 325 21.02 2.58 -8.97
N LEU A 326 22.24 2.10 -9.23
CA LEU A 326 22.58 0.70 -9.03
C LEU A 326 22.52 0.32 -7.55
N GLU A 327 23.00 1.19 -6.68
CA GLU A 327 22.92 1.03 -5.21
C GLU A 327 21.47 0.95 -4.72
N ILE A 328 20.61 1.87 -5.16
CA ILE A 328 19.19 1.88 -4.83
C ILE A 328 18.54 0.53 -5.24
N PHE A 329 18.85 0.08 -6.46
CA PHE A 329 18.28 -1.18 -6.96
C PHE A 329 18.77 -2.40 -6.18
N ILE A 330 20.07 -2.52 -5.94
CA ILE A 330 20.66 -3.62 -5.16
C ILE A 330 20.12 -3.62 -3.73
N LEU A 331 20.05 -2.45 -3.10
CA LEU A 331 19.52 -2.32 -1.74
C LEU A 331 18.03 -2.69 -1.69
N ALA A 332 17.25 -2.31 -2.71
CA ALA A 332 15.85 -2.69 -2.79
C ALA A 332 15.66 -4.20 -2.88
N ILE A 333 16.43 -4.88 -3.74
CA ILE A 333 16.41 -6.34 -3.85
C ILE A 333 16.87 -7.00 -2.53
N PHE A 334 17.91 -6.46 -1.90
CA PHE A 334 18.41 -6.97 -0.61
C PHE A 334 17.35 -6.85 0.49
N ILE A 335 16.76 -5.67 0.70
CA ILE A 335 15.69 -5.45 1.70
C ILE A 335 14.49 -6.34 1.41
N TYR A 336 14.12 -6.47 0.12
CA TYR A 336 13.01 -7.32 -0.29
C TYR A 336 13.27 -8.79 0.04
N ALA A 337 14.45 -9.32 -0.32
CA ALA A 337 14.84 -10.70 -0.03
C ALA A 337 14.91 -10.97 1.49
N CYS A 338 15.52 -10.08 2.26
CA CYS A 338 15.53 -10.17 3.72
C CYS A 338 14.13 -10.19 4.31
N SER A 339 13.24 -9.32 3.83
CA SER A 339 11.85 -9.26 4.31
C SER A 339 11.07 -10.53 3.97
N ILE A 340 11.32 -11.17 2.80
CA ILE A 340 10.74 -12.47 2.45
C ILE A 340 11.24 -13.56 3.42
N ILE A 341 12.55 -13.65 3.63
CA ILE A 341 13.16 -14.66 4.52
C ILE A 341 12.60 -14.50 5.94
N LEU A 342 12.60 -13.29 6.47
CA LEU A 342 12.06 -13.00 7.79
C LEU A 342 10.56 -13.32 7.89
N SER A 343 9.78 -13.08 6.83
CA SER A 343 8.36 -13.45 6.77
C SER A 343 8.15 -14.97 6.82
N ILE A 344 9.00 -15.72 6.15
CA ILE A 344 8.96 -17.20 6.19
C ILE A 344 9.28 -17.71 7.59
N ILE A 345 10.38 -17.23 8.18
CA ILE A 345 10.81 -17.61 9.54
C ILE A 345 9.72 -17.25 10.55
N TYR A 346 9.22 -16.02 10.51
CA TYR A 346 8.16 -15.55 11.40
C TYR A 346 6.91 -16.43 11.30
N THR A 347 6.47 -16.72 10.07
CA THR A 347 5.29 -17.56 9.85
C THR A 347 5.51 -18.98 10.38
N PHE A 348 6.70 -19.54 10.17
CA PHE A 348 7.04 -20.88 10.68
C PHE A 348 6.96 -20.93 12.20
N LEU A 349 7.53 -19.95 12.89
CA LEU A 349 7.60 -19.90 14.36
C LEU A 349 6.25 -19.56 15.00
N PHE A 350 5.53 -18.58 14.48
CA PHE A 350 4.43 -17.94 15.20
C PHE A 350 3.03 -18.25 14.66
N LYS A 351 2.87 -18.87 13.49
CA LYS A 351 1.55 -19.11 12.88
C LYS A 351 0.56 -19.83 13.80
N ARG A 352 1.02 -20.84 14.55
CA ARG A 352 0.15 -21.61 15.47
C ARG A 352 -0.30 -20.75 16.65
N LEU A 353 0.64 -20.00 17.25
CA LEU A 353 0.36 -19.09 18.37
C LEU A 353 -0.62 -17.99 17.95
N LEU A 354 -0.37 -17.35 16.79
CA LEU A 354 -1.26 -16.31 16.25
C LEU A 354 -2.65 -16.85 15.97
N GLY A 355 -2.76 -18.05 15.42
CA GLY A 355 -4.05 -18.71 15.20
C GLY A 355 -4.81 -18.94 16.50
N TYR A 356 -4.14 -19.45 17.54
CA TYR A 356 -4.71 -19.64 18.88
C TYR A 356 -5.17 -18.33 19.51
N LEU A 357 -4.35 -17.29 19.50
CA LEU A 357 -4.70 -15.97 20.03
C LEU A 357 -5.88 -15.36 19.28
N THR A 358 -5.89 -15.50 17.95
CA THR A 358 -7.01 -15.04 17.12
C THR A 358 -8.34 -15.69 17.51
N GLU A 359 -8.35 -17.01 17.69
CA GLU A 359 -9.56 -17.73 18.12
C GLU A 359 -10.02 -17.30 19.50
N LYS A 360 -9.09 -17.15 20.45
CA LYS A 360 -9.40 -16.72 21.82
C LYS A 360 -10.02 -15.32 21.84
N ILE A 361 -9.40 -14.36 21.15
CA ILE A 361 -9.89 -12.96 21.06
C ILE A 361 -11.24 -12.93 20.32
N TYR A 362 -11.37 -13.65 19.21
CA TYR A 362 -12.61 -13.73 18.48
C TYR A 362 -13.76 -14.23 19.35
N ASN A 363 -13.55 -15.31 20.11
CA ASN A 363 -14.57 -15.89 20.99
C ASN A 363 -14.95 -14.92 22.13
N LEU A 364 -14.00 -14.16 22.68
CA LEU A 364 -14.27 -13.10 23.64
C LEU A 364 -15.12 -11.99 23.03
N LEU A 365 -14.76 -11.49 21.85
CA LEU A 365 -15.52 -10.44 21.15
C LEU A 365 -16.97 -10.91 20.85
N CYS A 366 -17.15 -12.14 20.40
CA CYS A 366 -18.50 -12.69 20.18
C CYS A 366 -19.34 -12.76 21.47
N LYS A 367 -18.72 -13.11 22.61
CA LYS A 367 -19.43 -13.08 23.93
C LYS A 367 -19.85 -11.66 24.30
N PHE A 368 -18.97 -10.67 24.13
CA PHE A 368 -19.28 -9.26 24.38
C PHE A 368 -20.39 -8.75 23.45
N GLU A 369 -20.29 -9.04 22.15
CA GLU A 369 -21.29 -8.66 21.15
C GLU A 369 -22.69 -9.21 21.53
N ASN A 370 -22.78 -10.50 21.86
CA ASN A 370 -24.05 -11.12 22.29
C ASN A 370 -24.58 -10.49 23.57
N LYS A 371 -23.72 -10.20 24.56
CA LYS A 371 -24.12 -9.53 25.81
C LYS A 371 -24.65 -8.12 25.54
N TYR A 372 -23.97 -7.37 24.66
CA TYR A 372 -24.36 -6.00 24.28
C TYR A 372 -25.67 -5.99 23.49
N VAL A 373 -25.85 -6.86 22.51
CA VAL A 373 -27.10 -7.00 21.74
C VAL A 373 -28.26 -7.35 22.70
N ASN A 374 -28.07 -8.31 23.60
CA ASN A 374 -29.09 -8.68 24.57
C ASN A 374 -29.43 -7.53 25.53
N LEU A 375 -28.46 -6.68 25.91
CA LEU A 375 -28.69 -5.49 26.72
C LEU A 375 -29.53 -4.45 25.96
N VAL A 376 -29.17 -4.15 24.72
CA VAL A 376 -29.87 -3.18 23.86
C VAL A 376 -31.30 -3.64 23.53
N MET A 377 -31.49 -4.95 23.30
CA MET A 377 -32.83 -5.54 23.05
C MET A 377 -33.73 -5.57 24.28
N ARG A 378 -33.15 -5.48 25.48
CA ARG A 378 -33.94 -5.37 26.73
C ARG A 378 -34.41 -3.94 27.06
N ILE A 379 -33.81 -2.94 26.37
CA ILE A 379 -34.15 -1.52 26.56
C ILE A 379 -35.27 -1.10 25.57
N LYS A 380 -35.58 -1.92 24.56
CA LYS A 380 -36.78 -1.80 23.72
C LYS A 380 -37.95 -2.56 24.27
#